data_72305b09f6cea986098db6106b734060
#
_entry.id   72305b09f6cea986098db6106b734060
#
_cell.length_a   1.000
_cell.length_b   1.000
_cell.length_c   1.000
_cell.angle_alpha   90.00
_cell.angle_beta   90.00
_cell.angle_gamma   90.00
#
_symmetry.space_group_name_H-M   'P 1'
#
loop_
_entity.id
_entity.type
_entity.pdbx_description
1 polymer ?
#
loop_
_entity_poly.entity_id
_entity_poly.type
_entity_poly.pdbx_seq_one_letter_code
_entity_poly.pdbx_strand_id
1 'polypeptide(L)'
;MTAEYSMLPRATLTRSGRERMPAAVRGRTAEIQRMIGRCLRAVTDLKGLDGFTVRIDCDVIQADGGTRTACVTGAFVALAEALALLKGSGRLEKIPLLDTVAAVSVGLVGGEPYLDLCYEEDARAEVDLNLAMTGKGLWVEIQGTAENEPFATEKMSAMMGLGTEGIERLTQTQRIALKGLRLE
;
A
#
# COMPACT_ATOMS: atom_id res chain seq x y z
N MET A 1 5.53 11.90 -9.73
CA MET A 1 4.52 11.18 -8.93
C MET A 1 4.96 11.18 -7.48
N THR A 2 4.11 11.64 -6.57
CA THR A 2 4.30 11.71 -5.11
C THR A 2 3.06 11.18 -4.41
N ALA A 3 3.21 10.74 -3.17
CA ALA A 3 2.08 10.34 -2.32
C ALA A 3 2.17 11.05 -0.96
N GLU A 4 1.03 11.38 -0.42
CA GLU A 4 0.84 11.88 0.93
C GLU A 4 -0.01 10.88 1.73
N TYR A 5 0.23 10.82 3.03
CA TYR A 5 -0.50 9.95 3.94
C TYR A 5 -0.91 10.74 5.18
N SER A 6 -2.13 10.62 5.58
CA SER A 6 -2.67 11.23 6.79
C SER A 6 -3.74 10.35 7.43
N MET A 7 -3.88 10.47 8.74
CA MET A 7 -5.01 9.88 9.45
C MET A 7 -5.93 10.99 9.93
N LEU A 8 -7.24 10.84 9.70
CA LEU A 8 -8.21 11.76 10.29
C LEU A 8 -8.14 11.69 11.82
N PRO A 9 -8.37 12.80 12.54
CA PRO A 9 -8.25 12.82 14.00
C PRO A 9 -9.12 11.79 14.72
N ARG A 10 -10.19 11.32 14.09
CA ARG A 10 -11.10 10.29 14.61
C ARG A 10 -11.00 8.98 13.87
N ALA A 11 -9.93 8.77 13.12
CA ALA A 11 -9.66 7.47 12.48
C ALA A 11 -9.37 6.36 13.50
N THR A 12 -8.95 6.71 14.72
CA THR A 12 -8.65 5.80 15.84
C THR A 12 -9.67 5.97 16.97
N LEU A 13 -9.71 5.01 17.89
CA LEU A 13 -10.60 5.02 19.07
C LEU A 13 -10.41 6.31 19.91
N THR A 14 -9.18 6.74 20.09
CA THR A 14 -8.86 8.01 20.75
C THR A 14 -8.55 9.07 19.70
N ARG A 15 -8.96 10.32 19.95
CA ARG A 15 -8.68 11.44 19.05
C ARG A 15 -7.18 11.75 18.99
N SER A 16 -6.59 11.65 17.80
CA SER A 16 -5.22 12.07 17.53
C SER A 16 -5.14 13.54 17.06
N GLY A 17 -3.99 14.18 17.27
CA GLY A 17 -3.71 15.50 16.68
C GLY A 17 -3.46 15.41 15.18
N ARG A 18 -3.83 16.45 14.42
CA ARG A 18 -3.42 16.56 13.01
C ARG A 18 -1.93 16.89 12.92
N GLU A 19 -1.23 16.25 12.01
CA GLU A 19 0.08 16.73 11.59
C GLU A 19 -0.12 18.00 10.76
N ARG A 20 0.45 19.12 11.23
CA ARG A 20 0.33 20.42 10.56
C ARG A 20 1.63 20.73 9.83
N MET A 21 1.53 20.94 8.54
CA MET A 21 2.62 21.53 7.76
C MET A 21 2.86 23.01 8.18
N PRO A 22 4.09 23.51 8.26
CA PRO A 22 5.37 22.92 7.88
C PRO A 22 6.15 22.28 9.04
N ALA A 23 5.52 22.04 10.19
CA ALA A 23 6.19 21.27 11.24
C ALA A 23 6.57 19.89 10.68
N ALA A 24 7.75 19.43 11.03
CA ALA A 24 8.34 18.22 10.46
C ALA A 24 7.34 17.05 10.43
N VAL A 25 7.08 16.53 9.23
CA VAL A 25 6.32 15.28 9.06
C VAL A 25 6.98 14.21 9.92
N ARG A 26 6.20 13.50 10.73
CA ARG A 26 6.74 12.44 11.59
C ARG A 26 7.45 11.39 10.74
N GLY A 27 8.49 10.77 11.27
CA GLY A 27 9.29 9.78 10.54
C GLY A 27 8.44 8.64 9.95
N ARG A 28 7.45 8.15 10.71
CA ARG A 28 6.48 7.14 10.26
C ARG A 28 5.65 7.64 9.05
N THR A 29 5.10 8.84 9.11
CA THR A 29 4.31 9.41 8.00
C THR A 29 5.16 9.55 6.75
N ALA A 30 6.38 10.09 6.87
CA ALA A 30 7.32 10.22 5.73
C ALA A 30 7.74 8.86 5.15
N GLU A 31 7.90 7.85 6.00
CA GLU A 31 8.22 6.48 5.57
C GLU A 31 7.07 5.89 4.76
N ILE A 32 5.81 6.00 5.24
CA ILE A 32 4.62 5.50 4.57
C ILE A 32 4.43 6.21 3.20
N GLN A 33 4.56 7.52 3.16
CA GLN A 33 4.50 8.30 1.90
C GLN A 33 5.51 7.80 0.87
N ARG A 34 6.75 7.51 1.30
CA ARG A 34 7.80 6.97 0.42
C ARG A 34 7.47 5.56 -0.06
N MET A 35 6.93 4.70 0.81
CA MET A 35 6.49 3.35 0.45
C MET A 35 5.40 3.39 -0.62
N ILE A 36 4.31 4.15 -0.40
CA ILE A 36 3.21 4.29 -1.37
C ILE A 36 3.75 4.78 -2.71
N GLY A 37 4.51 5.89 -2.70
CA GLY A 37 5.08 6.46 -3.92
C GLY A 37 6.00 5.50 -4.66
N ARG A 38 6.81 4.70 -3.94
CA ARG A 38 7.70 3.68 -4.53
C ARG A 38 6.91 2.58 -5.21
N CYS A 39 5.88 2.04 -4.52
CA CYS A 39 5.04 0.97 -5.06
C CYS A 39 4.33 1.40 -6.35
N LEU A 40 3.75 2.60 -6.38
CA LEU A 40 3.05 3.09 -7.57
C LEU A 40 4.01 3.38 -8.73
N ARG A 41 5.17 3.95 -8.45
CA ARG A 41 6.18 4.19 -9.51
C ARG A 41 6.74 2.90 -10.11
N ALA A 42 6.81 1.82 -9.34
CA ALA A 42 7.31 0.53 -9.82
C ALA A 42 6.41 -0.08 -10.91
N VAL A 43 5.11 0.28 -10.92
CA VAL A 43 4.13 -0.24 -11.88
C VAL A 43 3.65 0.80 -12.89
N THR A 44 4.33 1.95 -12.97
CA THR A 44 3.95 3.04 -13.87
C THR A 44 5.08 3.40 -14.82
N ASP A 45 4.79 3.49 -16.12
CA ASP A 45 5.70 4.10 -17.10
C ASP A 45 5.71 5.62 -16.89
N LEU A 46 6.68 6.11 -16.11
CA LEU A 46 6.78 7.54 -15.78
C LEU A 46 7.05 8.42 -17.01
N LYS A 47 7.62 7.87 -18.10
CA LYS A 47 7.81 8.61 -19.35
C LYS A 47 6.48 8.86 -20.06
N GLY A 48 5.54 7.92 -19.93
CA GLY A 48 4.18 8.07 -20.42
C GLY A 48 3.36 9.13 -19.68
N LEU A 49 3.87 9.67 -18.56
CA LEU A 49 3.29 10.76 -17.76
C LEU A 49 4.00 12.11 -17.98
N ASP A 50 4.84 12.24 -19.00
CA ASP A 50 5.51 13.51 -19.26
C ASP A 50 4.51 14.67 -19.40
N GLY A 51 4.83 15.80 -18.79
CA GLY A 51 3.93 16.96 -18.68
C GLY A 51 2.87 16.87 -17.58
N PHE A 52 2.77 15.74 -16.82
CA PHE A 52 1.85 15.60 -15.70
C PHE A 52 2.57 15.53 -14.36
N THR A 53 2.00 16.18 -13.36
CA THR A 53 2.33 15.95 -11.95
C THR A 53 1.21 15.14 -11.30
N VAL A 54 1.52 13.92 -10.86
CA VAL A 54 0.58 13.07 -10.14
C VAL A 54 0.86 13.19 -8.63
N ARG A 55 -0.15 13.61 -7.89
CA ARG A 55 -0.15 13.62 -6.41
C ARG A 55 -1.27 12.70 -5.94
N ILE A 56 -0.97 11.88 -4.97
CA ILE A 56 -1.91 10.89 -4.41
C ILE A 56 -2.03 11.17 -2.93
N ASP A 57 -3.25 11.45 -2.50
CA ASP A 57 -3.58 11.72 -1.10
C ASP A 57 -4.27 10.49 -0.51
N CYS A 58 -3.68 9.93 0.55
CA CYS A 58 -4.21 8.78 1.26
C CYS A 58 -4.70 9.23 2.65
N ASP A 59 -6.00 9.45 2.77
CA ASP A 59 -6.65 9.83 4.03
C ASP A 59 -7.31 8.62 4.68
N VAL A 60 -6.77 8.19 5.82
CA VAL A 60 -7.36 7.10 6.62
C VAL A 60 -8.56 7.64 7.39
N ILE A 61 -9.75 7.18 7.02
CA ILE A 61 -11.03 7.58 7.63
C ILE A 61 -11.28 6.78 8.91
N GLN A 62 -11.04 5.47 8.85
CA GLN A 62 -11.11 4.54 9.98
C GLN A 62 -9.86 3.66 9.94
N ALA A 63 -9.10 3.67 11.03
CA ALA A 63 -7.89 2.88 11.19
C ALA A 63 -8.15 1.62 12.00
N ASP A 64 -7.45 0.57 11.60
CA ASP A 64 -7.18 -0.65 12.32
C ASP A 64 -5.71 -1.00 12.09
N GLY A 65 -5.26 -2.25 12.06
CA GLY A 65 -3.96 -2.63 11.54
C GLY A 65 -3.82 -2.38 10.03
N GLY A 66 -2.61 -2.44 9.47
CA GLY A 66 -2.36 -2.47 8.03
C GLY A 66 -2.69 -1.19 7.22
N THR A 67 -2.83 -0.01 7.85
CA THR A 67 -3.24 1.21 7.13
C THR A 67 -2.30 1.59 5.99
N ARG A 68 -0.98 1.36 6.13
CA ARG A 68 0.02 1.67 5.11
C ARG A 68 -0.12 0.78 3.86
N THR A 69 -0.40 -0.50 4.04
CA THR A 69 -0.58 -1.46 2.95
C THR A 69 -1.92 -1.26 2.26
N ALA A 70 -2.99 -0.96 3.01
CA ALA A 70 -4.28 -0.57 2.47
C ALA A 70 -4.18 0.68 1.58
N CYS A 71 -3.37 1.68 1.99
CA CYS A 71 -3.11 2.87 1.18
C CYS A 71 -2.43 2.54 -0.16
N VAL A 72 -1.46 1.62 -0.20
CA VAL A 72 -0.84 1.18 -1.47
C VAL A 72 -1.89 0.58 -2.39
N THR A 73 -2.70 -0.34 -1.87
CA THR A 73 -3.72 -1.07 -2.63
C THR A 73 -4.82 -0.15 -3.16
N GLY A 74 -5.33 0.76 -2.33
CA GLY A 74 -6.36 1.74 -2.72
C GLY A 74 -5.82 2.83 -3.64
N ALA A 75 -4.60 3.33 -3.39
CA ALA A 75 -3.96 4.34 -4.23
C ALA A 75 -3.74 3.85 -5.67
N PHE A 76 -3.44 2.56 -5.86
CA PHE A 76 -3.35 2.00 -7.21
C PHE A 76 -4.70 2.08 -7.96
N VAL A 77 -5.81 1.78 -7.30
CA VAL A 77 -7.16 1.88 -7.91
C VAL A 77 -7.44 3.33 -8.31
N ALA A 78 -7.23 4.27 -7.40
CA ALA A 78 -7.44 5.70 -7.68
C ALA A 78 -6.55 6.21 -8.83
N LEU A 79 -5.29 5.78 -8.89
CA LEU A 79 -4.37 6.10 -9.99
C LEU A 79 -4.90 5.56 -11.32
N ALA A 80 -5.32 4.30 -11.36
CA ALA A 80 -5.83 3.66 -12.57
C ALA A 80 -7.09 4.36 -13.10
N GLU A 81 -8.02 4.74 -12.23
CA GLU A 81 -9.21 5.51 -12.58
C GLU A 81 -8.87 6.89 -13.14
N ALA A 82 -7.96 7.63 -12.48
CA ALA A 82 -7.52 8.94 -12.94
C ALA A 82 -6.86 8.87 -14.33
N LEU A 83 -6.01 7.87 -14.56
CA LEU A 83 -5.35 7.68 -15.86
C LEU A 83 -6.36 7.27 -16.97
N ALA A 84 -7.36 6.45 -16.62
CA ALA A 84 -8.44 6.10 -17.55
C ALA A 84 -9.27 7.33 -17.96
N LEU A 85 -9.57 8.24 -17.02
CA LEU A 85 -10.24 9.51 -17.31
C LEU A 85 -9.40 10.42 -18.23
N LEU A 86 -8.09 10.50 -18.00
CA LEU A 86 -7.18 11.28 -18.85
C LEU A 86 -7.13 10.70 -20.27
N LYS A 87 -7.06 9.38 -20.42
CA LYS A 87 -7.14 8.70 -21.73
C LYS A 87 -8.49 8.98 -22.40
N GLY A 88 -9.60 8.82 -21.67
CA GLY A 88 -10.95 9.07 -22.18
C GLY A 88 -11.18 10.51 -22.66
N SER A 89 -10.50 11.48 -22.05
CA SER A 89 -10.53 12.89 -22.46
C SER A 89 -9.53 13.26 -23.58
N GLY A 90 -8.77 12.29 -24.09
CA GLY A 90 -7.77 12.52 -25.14
C GLY A 90 -6.49 13.20 -24.66
N ARG A 91 -6.29 13.33 -23.34
CA ARG A 91 -5.08 13.93 -22.75
C ARG A 91 -3.92 12.92 -22.63
N LEU A 92 -4.20 11.62 -22.68
CA LEU A 92 -3.24 10.53 -22.79
C LEU A 92 -3.61 9.66 -23.99
N GLU A 93 -2.62 9.24 -24.76
CA GLU A 93 -2.81 8.30 -25.87
C GLU A 93 -3.08 6.86 -25.34
N LYS A 94 -2.37 6.48 -24.30
CA LYS A 94 -2.49 5.18 -23.62
C LYS A 94 -2.40 5.34 -22.12
N ILE A 95 -2.88 4.36 -21.38
CA ILE A 95 -2.71 4.31 -19.93
C ILE A 95 -1.29 3.81 -19.61
N PRO A 96 -0.45 4.61 -18.93
CA PRO A 96 0.94 4.25 -18.68
C PRO A 96 1.09 3.37 -17.43
N LEU A 97 0.28 2.31 -17.31
CA LEU A 97 0.42 1.28 -16.29
C LEU A 97 1.11 0.06 -16.87
N LEU A 98 2.14 -0.43 -16.18
CA LEU A 98 2.92 -1.62 -16.55
C LEU A 98 2.37 -2.89 -15.93
N ASP A 99 1.77 -2.77 -14.74
CA ASP A 99 1.20 -3.85 -13.96
C ASP A 99 0.27 -3.28 -12.86
N THR A 100 -0.37 -4.15 -12.09
CA THR A 100 -1.03 -3.82 -10.82
C THR A 100 -0.04 -3.89 -9.68
N VAL A 101 -0.36 -3.26 -8.55
CA VAL A 101 0.36 -3.44 -7.28
C VAL A 101 -0.63 -3.48 -6.11
N ALA A 102 -0.45 -4.43 -5.23
CA ALA A 102 -1.19 -4.52 -3.98
C ALA A 102 -0.23 -4.80 -2.82
N ALA A 103 -0.65 -4.49 -1.61
CA ALA A 103 0.15 -4.68 -0.41
C ALA A 103 -0.71 -5.17 0.76
N VAL A 104 -0.10 -5.96 1.64
CA VAL A 104 -0.74 -6.50 2.85
C VAL A 104 0.26 -6.53 4.00
N SER A 105 -0.24 -6.45 5.24
CA SER A 105 0.54 -6.74 6.44
C SER A 105 0.46 -8.22 6.79
N VAL A 106 1.54 -8.76 7.32
CA VAL A 106 1.63 -10.11 7.87
C VAL A 106 2.45 -10.04 9.14
N GLY A 107 2.03 -10.67 10.21
CA GLY A 107 2.80 -10.68 11.45
C GLY A 107 2.88 -12.05 12.10
N LEU A 108 3.77 -12.14 13.06
CA LEU A 108 3.93 -13.31 13.91
C LEU A 108 3.31 -12.99 15.27
N VAL A 109 2.29 -13.73 15.67
CA VAL A 109 1.59 -13.56 16.96
C VAL A 109 1.52 -14.90 17.68
N GLY A 110 2.12 -14.99 18.86
CA GLY A 110 2.22 -16.25 19.60
C GLY A 110 2.96 -17.35 18.84
N GLY A 111 3.96 -16.97 18.04
CA GLY A 111 4.74 -17.88 17.21
C GLY A 111 4.07 -18.33 15.92
N GLU A 112 2.84 -17.92 15.62
CA GLU A 112 2.09 -18.29 14.41
C GLU A 112 1.93 -17.08 13.45
N PRO A 113 2.02 -17.29 12.10
CA PRO A 113 1.84 -16.23 11.14
C PRO A 113 0.36 -15.90 10.92
N TYR A 114 0.04 -14.62 10.92
CA TYR A 114 -1.30 -14.07 10.65
C TYR A 114 -1.25 -13.09 9.49
N LEU A 115 -2.28 -13.16 8.63
CA LEU A 115 -2.48 -12.26 7.50
C LEU A 115 -3.39 -11.11 7.90
N ASP A 116 -3.03 -9.89 7.47
CA ASP A 116 -3.87 -8.70 7.62
C ASP A 116 -4.25 -8.42 9.08
N LEU A 117 -3.23 -8.18 9.89
CA LEU A 117 -3.35 -7.99 11.34
C LEU A 117 -4.34 -6.86 11.67
N CYS A 118 -5.27 -7.12 12.58
CA CYS A 118 -6.01 -6.06 13.25
C CYS A 118 -5.10 -5.32 14.25
N TYR A 119 -5.55 -4.18 14.79
CA TYR A 119 -4.74 -3.38 15.71
C TYR A 119 -4.31 -4.14 16.97
N GLU A 120 -5.18 -4.99 17.51
CA GLU A 120 -4.87 -5.76 18.70
C GLU A 120 -3.83 -6.86 18.46
N GLU A 121 -3.82 -7.43 17.27
CA GLU A 121 -2.82 -8.41 16.82
C GLU A 121 -1.50 -7.71 16.52
N ASP A 122 -1.53 -6.61 15.76
CA ASP A 122 -0.36 -5.79 15.42
C ASP A 122 0.38 -5.29 16.68
N ALA A 123 -0.38 -4.82 17.69
CA ALA A 123 0.18 -4.35 18.96
C ALA A 123 0.87 -5.44 19.79
N ARG A 124 0.61 -6.72 19.51
CA ARG A 124 1.21 -7.88 20.19
C ARG A 124 2.13 -8.70 19.30
N ALA A 125 2.27 -8.29 18.05
CA ALA A 125 3.07 -9.01 17.07
C ALA A 125 4.55 -9.06 17.51
N GLU A 126 5.14 -10.23 17.41
CA GLU A 126 6.58 -10.46 17.62
C GLU A 126 7.39 -9.97 16.40
N VAL A 127 6.76 -10.07 15.22
CA VAL A 127 7.30 -9.63 13.93
C VAL A 127 6.19 -8.96 13.13
N ASP A 128 6.46 -7.79 12.55
CA ASP A 128 5.59 -7.10 11.59
C ASP A 128 6.27 -7.07 10.22
N LEU A 129 5.59 -7.61 9.20
CA LEU A 129 5.98 -7.53 7.80
C LEU A 129 4.97 -6.71 7.02
N ASN A 130 5.46 -5.80 6.20
CA ASN A 130 4.68 -5.09 5.19
C ASN A 130 5.19 -5.49 3.82
N LEU A 131 4.34 -6.12 3.03
CA LEU A 131 4.67 -6.76 1.78
C LEU A 131 3.92 -6.10 0.64
N ALA A 132 4.60 -5.75 -0.46
CA ALA A 132 3.97 -5.26 -1.68
C ALA A 132 4.50 -6.02 -2.89
N MET A 133 3.61 -6.46 -3.77
CA MET A 133 3.93 -7.26 -4.94
C MET A 133 3.09 -6.83 -6.14
N THR A 134 3.64 -6.99 -7.35
CA THR A 134 2.92 -6.73 -8.59
C THR A 134 1.95 -7.85 -8.93
N GLY A 135 1.02 -7.59 -9.85
CA GLY A 135 0.09 -8.62 -10.34
C GLY A 135 0.76 -9.77 -11.11
N LYS A 136 2.04 -9.61 -11.50
CA LYS A 136 2.89 -10.66 -12.10
C LYS A 136 3.70 -11.45 -11.06
N GLY A 137 3.49 -11.20 -9.77
CA GLY A 137 4.20 -11.91 -8.70
C GLY A 137 5.61 -11.38 -8.41
N LEU A 138 5.93 -10.15 -8.79
CA LEU A 138 7.25 -9.55 -8.54
C LEU A 138 7.19 -8.68 -7.28
N TRP A 139 8.14 -8.88 -6.36
CA TRP A 139 8.24 -8.09 -5.14
C TRP A 139 8.65 -6.65 -5.44
N VAL A 140 7.92 -5.70 -4.84
CA VAL A 140 8.21 -4.26 -4.90
C VAL A 140 8.76 -3.78 -3.57
N GLU A 141 8.19 -4.26 -2.46
CA GLU A 141 8.59 -3.88 -1.11
C GLU A 141 8.50 -5.10 -0.20
N ILE A 142 9.53 -5.29 0.59
CA ILE A 142 9.57 -6.23 1.72
C ILE A 142 10.16 -5.45 2.88
N GLN A 143 9.33 -5.10 3.83
CA GLN A 143 9.73 -4.41 5.05
C GLN A 143 9.34 -5.26 6.24
N GLY A 144 10.28 -5.57 7.11
CA GLY A 144 10.02 -6.41 8.27
C GLY A 144 10.85 -5.98 9.47
N THR A 145 10.25 -6.09 10.64
CA THR A 145 10.86 -5.77 11.91
C THR A 145 10.54 -6.85 12.93
N ALA A 146 11.55 -7.34 13.62
CA ALA A 146 11.37 -8.09 14.86
C ALA A 146 11.21 -7.08 15.99
N GLU A 147 10.08 -7.10 16.67
CA GLU A 147 9.78 -6.12 17.74
C GLU A 147 10.51 -6.44 19.04
N ASN A 148 10.73 -7.71 19.34
CA ASN A 148 11.35 -8.16 20.59
C ASN A 148 12.58 -9.04 20.35
N GLU A 149 12.43 -10.20 19.73
CA GLU A 149 13.46 -11.20 19.53
C GLU A 149 13.67 -11.52 18.04
N PRO A 150 14.90 -11.83 17.61
CA PRO A 150 15.16 -12.30 16.26
C PRO A 150 14.33 -13.54 15.94
N PHE A 151 13.91 -13.69 14.68
CA PHE A 151 13.12 -14.82 14.20
C PHE A 151 13.82 -15.62 13.12
N ALA A 152 13.46 -16.89 13.01
CA ALA A 152 14.08 -17.84 12.08
C ALA A 152 13.60 -17.65 10.63
N THR A 153 14.44 -18.08 9.68
CA THR A 153 14.17 -18.01 8.23
C THR A 153 12.88 -18.77 7.84
N GLU A 154 12.58 -19.85 8.54
CA GLU A 154 11.37 -20.65 8.32
C GLU A 154 10.09 -19.84 8.57
N LYS A 155 10.09 -19.01 9.63
CA LYS A 155 8.98 -18.10 9.94
C LYS A 155 8.86 -17.00 8.88
N MET A 156 9.99 -16.46 8.40
CA MET A 156 9.99 -15.52 7.28
C MET A 156 9.34 -16.14 6.03
N SER A 157 9.74 -17.37 5.68
CA SER A 157 9.21 -18.08 4.53
C SER A 157 7.69 -18.33 4.63
N ALA A 158 7.21 -18.70 5.82
CA ALA A 158 5.78 -18.89 6.07
C ALA A 158 4.99 -17.57 5.92
N MET A 159 5.48 -16.47 6.52
CA MET A 159 4.87 -15.15 6.40
C MET A 159 4.86 -14.64 4.95
N MET A 160 5.94 -14.86 4.19
CA MET A 160 6.01 -14.50 2.77
C MET A 160 4.99 -15.28 1.93
N GLY A 161 4.81 -16.57 2.18
CA GLY A 161 3.78 -17.39 1.53
C GLY A 161 2.38 -16.86 1.80
N LEU A 162 2.05 -16.60 3.06
CA LEU A 162 0.76 -16.07 3.47
C LEU A 162 0.50 -14.67 2.88
N GLY A 163 1.50 -13.81 2.85
CA GLY A 163 1.44 -12.49 2.23
C GLY A 163 1.20 -12.54 0.72
N THR A 164 1.83 -13.51 0.03
CA THR A 164 1.58 -13.76 -1.41
C THR A 164 0.11 -14.06 -1.67
N GLU A 165 -0.49 -15.00 -0.91
CA GLU A 165 -1.92 -15.33 -1.04
C GLU A 165 -2.82 -14.12 -0.78
N GLY A 166 -2.50 -13.31 0.24
CA GLY A 166 -3.22 -12.08 0.55
C GLY A 166 -3.18 -11.07 -0.59
N ILE A 167 -2.00 -10.84 -1.16
CA ILE A 167 -1.82 -9.90 -2.27
C ILE A 167 -2.54 -10.39 -3.54
N GLU A 168 -2.55 -11.69 -3.82
CA GLU A 168 -3.29 -12.25 -4.95
C GLU A 168 -4.80 -11.98 -4.82
N ARG A 169 -5.38 -12.15 -3.63
CA ARG A 169 -6.79 -11.83 -3.34
C ARG A 169 -7.07 -10.34 -3.51
N LEU A 170 -6.20 -9.46 -3.01
CA LEU A 170 -6.32 -8.01 -3.18
C LEU A 170 -6.22 -7.60 -4.65
N THR A 171 -5.33 -8.21 -5.42
CA THR A 171 -5.21 -7.98 -6.87
C THR A 171 -6.49 -8.37 -7.61
N GLN A 172 -7.14 -9.47 -7.23
CA GLN A 172 -8.44 -9.83 -7.78
C GLN A 172 -9.52 -8.80 -7.42
N THR A 173 -9.53 -8.31 -6.19
CA THR A 173 -10.45 -7.25 -5.74
C THR A 173 -10.23 -5.95 -6.53
N GLN A 174 -8.99 -5.56 -6.78
CA GLN A 174 -8.66 -4.41 -7.64
C GLN A 174 -9.20 -4.60 -9.06
N ARG A 175 -9.04 -5.79 -9.65
CA ARG A 175 -9.59 -6.11 -10.98
C ARG A 175 -11.12 -6.00 -11.03
N ILE A 176 -11.80 -6.39 -9.96
CA ILE A 176 -13.26 -6.25 -9.84
C ILE A 176 -13.64 -4.77 -9.74
N ALA A 177 -12.96 -3.99 -8.91
CA ALA A 177 -13.20 -2.56 -8.75
C ALA A 177 -12.98 -1.78 -10.06
N LEU A 178 -11.96 -2.18 -10.82
CA LEU A 178 -11.60 -1.56 -12.10
C LEU A 178 -12.34 -2.15 -13.31
N LYS A 179 -13.29 -3.09 -13.08
CA LYS A 179 -14.07 -3.72 -14.14
C LYS A 179 -14.92 -2.66 -14.86
N GLY A 180 -14.69 -2.51 -16.15
CA GLY A 180 -15.35 -1.49 -16.98
C GLY A 180 -14.44 -0.33 -17.37
N LEU A 181 -13.29 -0.18 -16.73
CA LEU A 181 -12.22 0.68 -17.22
C LEU A 181 -11.39 -0.09 -18.26
N ARG A 182 -11.28 0.49 -19.45
CA ARG A 182 -10.36 -0.04 -20.48
C ARG A 182 -8.95 0.40 -20.11
N LEU A 183 -8.25 -0.45 -19.37
CA LEU A 183 -6.85 -0.24 -18.95
C LEU A 183 -5.83 -0.61 -20.05
N GLU A 184 -6.32 -1.09 -21.20
CA GLU A 184 -5.51 -1.41 -22.38
C GLU A 184 -5.33 -0.18 -23.30
#